data_d8f4e26c7225cda185eac453e6c57414
#
_entry.id   d8f4e26c7225cda185eac453e6c57414
#
_cell.length_a   1.000
_cell.length_b   1.000
_cell.length_c   1.000
_cell.angle_alpha   90.00
_cell.angle_beta   90.00
_cell.angle_gamma   90.00
#
_symmetry.space_group_name_H-M   'P 1'
#
loop_
_entity.id
_entity.type
_entity.pdbx_description
1 polymer ?
#
loop_
_entity_poly.entity_id
_entity_poly.type
_entity_poly.pdbx_seq_one_letter_code
_entity_poly.pdbx_strand_id
1 'polypeptide(L)'
;MYNKFKGALYLNGSGKSVLTRITFEFDCFQFLVESGDTFQAPYHTVSIGLGGYEDRMVEIKGIGINNETIVCYVDEDNKDAFLQTCSHTSSLDRFSIEKVIRKDRSSRFIQFCLDWGIYILSLFGGLIALVLYFVFM
;
A
#
# COMPACT_ATOMS: atom_id res chain seq x y z
N MET A 1 10.61 13.91 -12.55
CA MET A 1 10.18 13.00 -11.48
C MET A 1 8.69 13.16 -11.23
N TYR A 2 7.92 12.12 -11.40
CA TYR A 2 6.48 12.16 -11.20
C TYR A 2 6.17 12.07 -9.70
N ASN A 3 5.77 13.19 -9.11
CA ASN A 3 5.37 13.25 -7.71
C ASN A 3 3.85 13.29 -7.53
N LYS A 4 3.11 12.86 -8.55
CA LYS A 4 1.64 12.86 -8.52
C LYS A 4 1.10 11.44 -8.56
N PHE A 5 0.27 11.11 -7.60
CA PHE A 5 -0.33 9.78 -7.45
C PHE A 5 -1.83 9.90 -7.35
N LYS A 6 -2.55 8.94 -7.93
CA LYS A 6 -4.00 8.87 -7.81
C LYS A 6 -4.40 8.17 -6.52
N GLY A 7 -5.49 8.60 -5.95
CA GLY A 7 -6.04 7.98 -4.74
C GLY A 7 -7.49 8.34 -4.49
N ALA A 8 -8.04 7.72 -3.47
CA ALA A 8 -9.38 7.98 -2.97
C ALA A 8 -9.29 8.71 -1.63
N LEU A 9 -9.90 9.89 -1.55
CA LEU A 9 -9.84 10.76 -0.38
C LEU A 9 -11.15 10.70 0.40
N TYR A 10 -11.04 10.50 1.70
CA TYR A 10 -12.15 10.59 2.66
C TYR A 10 -11.87 11.73 3.62
N LEU A 11 -12.81 12.65 3.73
CA LEU A 11 -12.69 13.83 4.62
C LEU A 11 -13.67 13.72 5.78
N ASN A 12 -13.20 14.04 6.99
CA ASN A 12 -14.01 14.17 8.21
C ASN A 12 -14.89 12.95 8.51
N GLY A 13 -14.39 11.74 8.23
CA GLY A 13 -15.14 10.53 8.45
C GLY A 13 -16.27 10.29 7.46
N SER A 14 -16.30 11.01 6.34
CA SER A 14 -17.30 10.82 5.29
C SER A 14 -17.21 9.39 4.73
N GLY A 15 -18.35 8.74 4.55
CA GLY A 15 -18.43 7.43 3.92
C GLY A 15 -18.25 7.46 2.39
N LYS A 16 -18.14 8.66 1.79
CA LYS A 16 -17.97 8.83 0.36
C LYS A 16 -16.55 9.23 0.03
N SER A 17 -15.93 8.49 -0.89
CA SER A 17 -14.61 8.84 -1.41
C SER A 17 -14.72 9.85 -2.54
N VAL A 18 -13.69 10.69 -2.66
CA VAL A 18 -13.51 11.62 -3.76
C VAL A 18 -12.19 11.27 -4.44
N LEU A 19 -12.17 11.25 -5.77
CA LEU A 19 -10.94 11.03 -6.50
C LEU A 19 -10.00 12.21 -6.28
N THR A 20 -8.76 11.92 -5.95
CA THR A 20 -7.76 12.93 -5.66
C THR A 20 -6.43 12.61 -6.35
N ARG A 21 -5.64 13.65 -6.55
CA ARG A 21 -4.23 13.52 -6.93
C ARG A 21 -3.36 13.97 -5.78
N ILE A 22 -2.46 13.10 -5.37
CA ILE A 22 -1.57 13.34 -4.25
C ILE A 22 -0.25 13.87 -4.80
N THR A 23 0.19 15.01 -4.27
CA THR A 23 1.47 15.62 -4.62
C THR A 23 2.33 15.73 -3.37
N PHE A 24 3.61 15.38 -3.49
CA PHE A 24 4.60 15.57 -2.44
C PHE A 24 5.12 17.00 -2.50
N GLU A 25 4.78 17.78 -1.48
CA GLU A 25 5.36 19.11 -1.28
C GLU A 25 6.50 19.04 -0.25
N PHE A 26 7.15 20.17 0.01
CA PHE A 26 8.31 20.19 0.90
C PHE A 26 8.00 19.73 2.33
N ASP A 27 6.86 20.14 2.88
CA ASP A 27 6.48 19.91 4.27
C ASP A 27 5.13 19.25 4.45
N CYS A 28 4.42 18.94 3.37
CA CYS A 28 3.07 18.40 3.41
C CYS A 28 2.74 17.57 2.17
N PHE A 29 1.72 16.73 2.31
CA PHE A 29 1.01 16.18 1.17
C PHE A 29 -0.05 17.17 0.70
N GLN A 30 -0.14 17.36 -0.60
CA GLN A 30 -1.23 18.13 -1.21
C GLN A 30 -2.17 17.19 -1.94
N PHE A 31 -3.47 17.32 -1.63
CA PHE A 31 -4.53 16.55 -2.25
C PHE A 31 -5.38 17.45 -3.12
N LEU A 32 -5.31 17.27 -4.43
CA LEU A 32 -6.13 18.00 -5.39
C LEU A 32 -7.33 17.15 -5.76
N VAL A 33 -8.52 17.68 -5.53
CA VAL A 33 -9.82 17.04 -5.83
C VAL A 33 -10.34 17.51 -7.18
N GLU A 34 -11.18 16.70 -7.83
CA GLU A 34 -11.77 17.04 -9.15
C GLU A 34 -12.54 18.37 -9.15
N SER A 35 -13.15 18.73 -8.02
CA SER A 35 -13.85 20.02 -7.88
C SER A 35 -12.93 21.24 -7.92
N GLY A 36 -11.61 21.04 -7.87
CA GLY A 36 -10.62 22.10 -7.81
C GLY A 36 -10.19 22.45 -6.40
N ASP A 37 -10.83 21.91 -5.38
CA ASP A 37 -10.42 22.12 -3.98
C ASP A 37 -9.09 21.42 -3.71
N THR A 38 -8.28 22.03 -2.86
CA THR A 38 -7.01 21.46 -2.42
C THR A 38 -7.00 21.32 -0.91
N PHE A 39 -6.45 20.21 -0.44
CA PHE A 39 -6.25 19.94 0.98
C PHE A 39 -4.77 19.66 1.21
N GLN A 40 -4.25 20.11 2.35
CA GLN A 40 -2.85 19.90 2.70
C GLN A 40 -2.77 19.23 4.06
N ALA A 41 -1.96 18.19 4.16
CA ALA A 41 -1.68 17.50 5.42
C ALA A 41 -0.18 17.59 5.72
N PRO A 42 0.22 18.35 6.75
CA PRO A 42 1.63 18.42 7.14
C PRO A 42 2.19 17.03 7.47
N TYR A 43 3.42 16.75 7.06
CA TYR A 43 4.04 15.45 7.26
C TYR A 43 4.10 15.02 8.74
N HIS A 44 4.25 15.97 9.64
CA HIS A 44 4.33 15.64 11.06
C HIS A 44 3.01 15.13 11.65
N THR A 45 1.87 15.38 10.99
CA THR A 45 0.56 14.83 11.37
C THR A 45 0.21 13.54 10.68
N VAL A 46 1.01 13.14 9.69
CA VAL A 46 0.69 12.04 8.80
C VAL A 46 1.21 10.71 9.34
N SER A 47 0.37 9.71 9.28
CA SER A 47 0.73 8.32 9.52
C SER A 47 0.46 7.52 8.23
N ILE A 48 1.42 6.70 7.83
CA ILE A 48 1.34 5.89 6.62
C ILE A 48 1.30 4.43 7.03
N GLY A 49 0.34 3.70 6.50
CA GLY A 49 0.17 2.28 6.77
C GLY A 49 -0.36 1.54 5.55
N LEU A 50 -0.64 0.27 5.71
CA LEU A 50 -1.36 -0.52 4.72
C LEU A 50 -2.83 -0.59 5.13
N GLY A 51 -3.71 -0.46 4.16
CA GLY A 51 -5.15 -0.48 4.38
C GLY A 51 -5.90 -0.94 3.14
N GLY A 52 -7.22 -0.74 3.17
CA GLY A 52 -8.09 -1.20 2.11
C GLY A 52 -8.33 -2.71 2.16
N TYR A 53 -8.84 -3.25 1.06
CA TYR A 53 -9.14 -4.67 0.96
C TYR A 53 -7.86 -5.51 0.98
N GLU A 54 -7.73 -6.42 1.94
CA GLU A 54 -6.57 -7.30 2.13
C GLU A 54 -5.23 -6.56 2.31
N ASP A 55 -5.26 -5.33 2.85
CA ASP A 55 -4.07 -4.48 3.04
C ASP A 55 -3.26 -4.25 1.75
N ARG A 56 -3.94 -4.19 0.61
CA ARG A 56 -3.29 -4.01 -0.70
C ARG A 56 -3.01 -2.55 -1.05
N MET A 57 -3.58 -1.62 -0.32
CA MET A 57 -3.43 -0.19 -0.57
C MET A 57 -2.59 0.47 0.50
N VAL A 58 -1.91 1.55 0.15
CA VAL A 58 -1.27 2.42 1.12
C VAL A 58 -2.34 3.36 1.67
N GLU A 59 -2.44 3.45 2.99
CA GLU A 59 -3.35 4.35 3.69
C GLU A 59 -2.56 5.51 4.27
N ILE A 60 -2.99 6.73 3.95
CA ILE A 60 -2.45 7.97 4.50
C ILE A 60 -3.49 8.53 5.44
N LYS A 61 -3.16 8.68 6.72
CA LYS A 61 -3.99 9.35 7.72
C LYS A 61 -3.29 10.61 8.19
N GLY A 62 -3.99 11.72 8.21
CA GLY A 62 -3.41 12.97 8.63
C GLY A 62 -4.47 13.97 9.08
N ILE A 63 -4.02 15.10 9.60
CA ILE A 63 -4.85 16.23 9.97
C ILE A 63 -4.47 17.38 9.06
N GLY A 64 -5.47 17.91 8.34
CA GLY A 64 -5.27 19.03 7.43
C GLY A 64 -5.04 20.34 8.16
N ILE A 65 -4.64 21.36 7.42
CA ILE A 65 -4.34 22.70 7.93
C ILE A 65 -5.57 23.32 8.63
N ASN A 66 -6.77 23.00 8.14
CA ASN A 66 -8.03 23.50 8.70
C ASN A 66 -8.65 22.51 9.71
N ASN A 67 -7.86 21.64 10.31
CA ASN A 67 -8.27 20.60 11.27
C ASN A 67 -9.21 19.53 10.69
N GLU A 68 -9.31 19.42 9.36
CA GLU A 68 -10.04 18.31 8.75
C GLU A 68 -9.28 17.00 8.93
N THR A 69 -10.02 15.92 9.22
CA THR A 69 -9.45 14.57 9.26
C THR A 69 -9.34 14.06 7.83
N ILE A 70 -8.13 13.70 7.42
CA ILE A 70 -7.84 13.22 6.06
C ILE A 70 -7.47 11.73 6.13
N VAL A 71 -8.20 10.94 5.37
CA VAL A 71 -7.85 9.53 5.10
C VAL A 71 -7.80 9.36 3.60
N CYS A 72 -6.67 8.91 3.08
CA CYS A 72 -6.49 8.72 1.65
C CYS A 72 -5.92 7.34 1.38
N TYR A 73 -6.51 6.64 0.43
CA TYR A 73 -5.99 5.36 -0.07
C TYR A 73 -5.34 5.58 -1.43
N VAL A 74 -4.07 5.24 -1.54
CA VAL A 74 -3.34 5.32 -2.80
C VAL A 74 -3.73 4.13 -3.66
N ASP A 75 -3.97 4.35 -4.96
CA ASP A 75 -4.28 3.28 -5.89
C ASP A 75 -3.21 2.18 -5.86
N GLU A 76 -3.64 0.93 -5.94
CA GLU A 76 -2.76 -0.23 -5.89
C GLU A 76 -1.67 -0.18 -6.97
N ASP A 77 -2.01 0.30 -8.16
CA ASP A 77 -1.05 0.44 -9.27
C ASP A 77 0.08 1.41 -8.97
N ASN A 78 -0.14 2.38 -8.07
CA ASN A 78 0.83 3.41 -7.69
C ASN A 78 1.52 3.11 -6.37
N LYS A 79 1.18 2.01 -5.69
CA LYS A 79 1.67 1.70 -4.35
C LYS A 79 3.19 1.68 -4.26
N ASP A 80 3.85 0.95 -5.14
CA ASP A 80 5.30 0.78 -5.09
C ASP A 80 6.03 2.10 -5.36
N ALA A 81 5.59 2.85 -6.37
CA ALA A 81 6.17 4.16 -6.70
C ALA A 81 5.93 5.16 -5.56
N PHE A 82 4.76 5.12 -4.94
CA PHE A 82 4.43 5.98 -3.81
C PHE A 82 5.34 5.69 -2.61
N LEU A 83 5.49 4.43 -2.22
CA LEU A 83 6.35 4.03 -1.11
C LEU A 83 7.81 4.37 -1.37
N GLN A 84 8.28 4.21 -2.60
CA GLN A 84 9.63 4.60 -2.99
C GLN A 84 9.83 6.11 -2.84
N THR A 85 8.87 6.92 -3.27
CA THR A 85 8.91 8.37 -3.10
C THR A 85 8.88 8.77 -1.62
N CYS A 86 8.08 8.10 -0.80
CA CYS A 86 8.06 8.30 0.65
C CYS A 86 9.43 8.03 1.28
N SER A 87 10.12 6.98 0.85
CA SER A 87 11.43 6.63 1.40
C SER A 87 12.51 7.67 1.08
N HIS A 88 12.33 8.45 0.01
CA HIS A 88 13.23 9.53 -0.36
C HIS A 88 12.83 10.89 0.20
N THR A 89 11.70 10.98 0.89
CA THR A 89 11.22 12.23 1.49
C THR A 89 11.74 12.36 2.91
N SER A 90 12.66 13.30 3.12
CA SER A 90 13.38 13.44 4.40
C SER A 90 12.50 13.89 5.56
N SER A 91 11.38 14.56 5.27
CA SER A 91 10.46 15.07 6.29
C SER A 91 9.50 14.01 6.84
N LEU A 92 9.41 12.85 6.20
CA LEU A 92 8.61 11.72 6.66
C LEU A 92 9.43 10.82 7.58
N ASP A 93 8.75 10.17 8.53
CA ASP A 93 9.37 9.20 9.42
C ASP A 93 9.81 7.96 8.64
N ARG A 94 11.11 7.84 8.42
CA ARG A 94 11.70 6.71 7.69
C ARG A 94 11.42 5.37 8.35
N PHE A 95 11.41 5.33 9.67
CA PHE A 95 11.19 4.10 10.42
C PHE A 95 9.80 3.52 10.15
N SER A 96 8.76 4.37 10.20
CA SER A 96 7.40 3.96 9.90
C SER A 96 7.25 3.50 8.45
N ILE A 97 7.89 4.19 7.51
CA ILE A 97 7.84 3.85 6.09
C ILE A 97 8.54 2.52 5.81
N GLU A 98 9.72 2.31 6.36
CA GLU A 98 10.45 1.05 6.25
C GLU A 98 9.65 -0.12 6.82
N LYS A 99 8.95 0.09 7.92
CA LYS A 99 8.06 -0.90 8.53
C LYS A 99 6.92 -1.29 7.58
N VAL A 100 6.32 -0.33 6.91
CA VAL A 100 5.26 -0.56 5.92
C VAL A 100 5.81 -1.34 4.74
N ILE A 101 6.97 -0.96 4.22
CA ILE A 101 7.61 -1.65 3.09
C ILE A 101 7.93 -3.10 3.46
N ARG A 102 8.46 -3.34 4.65
CA ARG A 102 8.75 -4.70 5.14
C ARG A 102 7.48 -5.54 5.26
N LYS A 103 6.41 -4.98 5.80
CA LYS A 103 5.12 -5.67 5.92
C LYS A 103 4.56 -6.04 4.55
N ASP A 104 4.63 -5.13 3.59
CA ASP A 104 4.18 -5.38 2.22
C ASP A 104 5.00 -6.50 1.55
N ARG A 105 6.33 -6.45 1.66
CA ARG A 105 7.21 -7.51 1.13
C ARG A 105 6.97 -8.86 1.78
N SER A 106 6.81 -8.90 3.09
CA SER A 106 6.53 -10.13 3.84
C SER A 106 5.22 -10.76 3.39
N SER A 107 4.17 -9.97 3.22
CA SER A 107 2.87 -10.43 2.74
C SER A 107 2.97 -11.01 1.34
N ARG A 108 3.68 -10.36 0.42
CA ARG A 108 3.90 -10.86 -0.94
C ARG A 108 4.70 -12.15 -0.96
N PHE A 109 5.72 -12.25 -0.12
CA PHE A 109 6.55 -13.44 -0.01
C PHE A 109 5.75 -14.64 0.49
N ILE A 110 4.94 -14.46 1.53
CA ILE A 110 4.07 -15.50 2.08
C ILE A 110 3.09 -15.99 1.01
N GLN A 111 2.47 -15.08 0.27
CA GLN A 111 1.55 -15.44 -0.81
C GLN A 111 2.24 -16.21 -1.92
N PHE A 112 3.43 -15.78 -2.31
CA PHE A 112 4.26 -16.49 -3.29
C PHE A 112 4.58 -17.92 -2.80
N CYS A 113 4.99 -18.09 -1.55
CA CYS A 113 5.27 -19.40 -0.97
C CYS A 113 4.03 -20.30 -0.92
N LEU A 114 2.86 -19.75 -0.62
CA LEU A 114 1.60 -20.51 -0.61
C LEU A 114 1.24 -20.98 -2.02
N ASP A 115 1.34 -20.13 -3.01
CA ASP A 115 1.02 -20.46 -4.39
C ASP A 115 1.95 -21.55 -4.94
N TRP A 116 3.25 -21.43 -4.69
CA TRP A 116 4.24 -22.42 -5.13
C TRP A 116 4.23 -23.68 -4.28
N GLY A 117 3.87 -23.58 -3.01
CA GLY A 117 3.77 -24.73 -2.11
C GLY A 117 2.77 -25.77 -2.60
N ILE A 118 1.65 -25.35 -3.17
CA ILE A 118 0.64 -26.25 -3.75
C ILE A 118 1.24 -27.04 -4.93
N TYR A 119 1.99 -26.40 -5.81
CA TYR A 119 2.65 -27.04 -6.95
C TYR A 119 3.70 -28.05 -6.50
N ILE A 120 4.51 -27.71 -5.51
CA ILE A 120 5.55 -28.59 -4.95
C ILE A 120 4.91 -29.81 -4.31
N LEU A 121 3.84 -29.65 -3.51
CA LEU A 121 3.12 -30.75 -2.90
C LEU A 121 2.49 -31.67 -3.95
N SER A 122 1.94 -31.14 -5.03
CA SER A 122 1.39 -31.91 -6.14
C SER A 122 2.47 -32.74 -6.83
N LEU A 123 3.64 -32.16 -7.06
CA LEU A 123 4.78 -32.86 -7.66
C LEU A 123 5.28 -34.01 -6.77
N PHE A 124 5.44 -33.78 -5.48
CA PHE A 124 5.85 -34.81 -4.52
C PHE A 124 4.82 -35.92 -4.39
N GLY A 125 3.52 -35.57 -4.34
CA GLY A 125 2.44 -36.55 -4.31
C GLY A 125 2.42 -37.44 -5.53
N GLY A 126 2.59 -36.87 -6.72
CA GLY A 126 2.69 -37.62 -7.98
C GLY A 126 3.90 -38.53 -8.02
N LEU A 127 5.05 -38.05 -7.54
CA LEU A 127 6.29 -38.86 -7.54
C LEU A 127 6.18 -40.04 -6.57
N ILE A 128 5.61 -39.83 -5.38
CA ILE A 128 5.38 -40.91 -4.40
C ILE A 128 4.41 -41.93 -4.97
N ALA A 129 3.32 -41.52 -5.59
CA ALA A 129 2.37 -42.44 -6.23
C ALA A 129 3.03 -43.28 -7.32
N LEU A 130 3.91 -42.68 -8.11
CA LEU A 130 4.63 -43.36 -9.17
C LEU A 130 5.63 -44.37 -8.62
N VAL A 131 6.35 -44.02 -7.55
CA VAL A 131 7.28 -44.94 -6.88
C VAL A 131 6.51 -46.13 -6.26
N LEU A 132 5.40 -45.87 -5.59
CA LEU A 132 4.56 -46.94 -5.04
C LEU A 132 4.00 -47.85 -6.12
N TYR A 133 3.60 -47.30 -7.25
CA TYR A 133 3.15 -48.07 -8.40
C TYR A 133 4.24 -49.04 -8.89
N PHE A 134 5.46 -48.59 -9.05
CA PHE A 134 6.57 -49.45 -9.50
C PHE A 134 7.02 -50.43 -8.44
N VAL A 135 6.92 -50.10 -7.15
CA VAL A 135 7.34 -51.03 -6.08
C VAL A 135 6.31 -52.13 -5.85
N PHE A 136 5.03 -51.86 -6.03
CA PHE A 136 3.95 -52.83 -5.79
C PHE A 136 3.50 -53.55 -7.07
N MET A 137 4.08 -53.21 -8.20
CA MET A 137 3.93 -53.96 -9.42
C MET A 137 5.07 -55.00 -9.55
#